data_00bb94345fc006154296a81b7df63bff
#
_entry.id   00bb94345fc006154296a81b7df63bff
#
_cell.length_a   1.000
_cell.length_b   1.000
_cell.length_c   1.000
_cell.angle_alpha   90.00
_cell.angle_beta   90.00
_cell.angle_gamma   90.00
#
_symmetry.space_group_name_H-M   'P 1'
#
loop_
_entity.id
_entity.type
_entity.pdbx_description
1 polymer ?
#
loop_
_entity_poly.entity_id
_entity_poly.type
_entity_poly.pdbx_seq_one_letter_code
_entity_poly.pdbx_strand_id
1 'polypeptide(L)'
;MPITNRKVEEHAFLQGLYEDGYFPDHVVDKGREILLRLCERVESVRPADLTALYALTHAATEEFNLLEAEFEAAGSEIETVAREEIGEDFWFVASAYGFTDADPEELIATREW
;
A
#
# COMPACT_ATOMS: atom_id res chain seq x y z
N MET A 1 5.84 -6.61 14.82
CA MET A 1 7.02 -5.88 15.30
C MET A 1 6.85 -4.39 15.03
N PRO A 2 7.33 -3.53 15.91
CA PRO A 2 7.22 -2.10 15.65
C PRO A 2 8.08 -1.70 14.44
N ILE A 3 7.56 -0.78 13.65
CA ILE A 3 8.26 -0.23 12.50
C ILE A 3 9.37 0.69 13.02
N THR A 4 10.58 0.54 12.49
CA THR A 4 11.74 1.32 12.91
C THR A 4 12.14 2.41 11.91
N ASN A 5 11.64 2.34 10.68
CA ASN A 5 11.94 3.35 9.66
C ASN A 5 11.22 4.65 9.99
N ARG A 6 11.99 5.71 10.25
CA ARG A 6 11.43 7.00 10.66
C ARG A 6 10.54 7.63 9.59
N LYS A 7 10.91 7.50 8.31
CA LYS A 7 10.11 8.05 7.22
C LYS A 7 8.75 7.41 7.18
N VAL A 8 8.68 6.09 7.42
CA VAL A 8 7.43 5.36 7.46
C VAL A 8 6.60 5.75 8.69
N GLU A 9 7.23 5.90 9.84
CA GLU A 9 6.53 6.31 11.06
C GLU A 9 5.88 7.67 10.93
N GLU A 10 6.50 8.58 10.18
CA GLU A 10 6.01 9.94 10.01
C GLU A 10 5.05 10.10 8.83
N HIS A 11 4.92 9.08 7.98
CA HIS A 11 4.10 9.16 6.78
C HIS A 11 2.62 8.92 7.09
N ALA A 12 1.76 9.77 6.54
CA ALA A 12 0.31 9.62 6.66
C ALA A 12 -0.20 8.81 5.47
N PHE A 13 -0.23 7.47 5.61
CA PHE A 13 -0.68 6.59 4.54
C PHE A 13 -2.13 6.85 4.16
N LEU A 14 -2.41 6.90 2.86
CA LEU A 14 -3.73 7.06 2.27
C LEU A 14 -4.44 8.34 2.72
N GLN A 15 -3.67 9.37 3.05
CA GLN A 15 -4.21 10.64 3.54
C GLN A 15 -5.25 11.24 2.58
N GLY A 16 -4.99 11.18 1.28
CA GLY A 16 -5.92 11.71 0.29
C GLY A 16 -7.28 11.01 0.31
N LEU A 17 -7.30 9.72 0.65
CA LEU A 17 -8.56 8.98 0.76
C LEU A 17 -9.33 9.36 2.02
N TYR A 18 -8.62 9.63 3.11
CA TYR A 18 -9.27 10.11 4.34
C TYR A 18 -9.89 11.50 4.17
N GLU A 19 -9.25 12.33 3.37
CA GLU A 19 -9.72 13.69 3.12
C GLU A 19 -10.89 13.74 2.14
N ASP A 20 -11.08 12.67 1.36
CA ASP A 20 -12.15 12.58 0.37
C ASP A 20 -13.35 11.85 0.98
N GLY A 21 -14.47 12.52 1.12
CA GLY A 21 -15.67 11.96 1.74
C GLY A 21 -16.30 10.79 0.98
N TYR A 22 -15.82 10.48 -0.22
CA TYR A 22 -16.29 9.35 -0.99
C TYR A 22 -15.86 8.00 -0.38
N PHE A 23 -14.74 7.98 0.34
CA PHE A 23 -14.17 6.74 0.88
C PHE A 23 -14.46 6.64 2.38
N PRO A 24 -15.14 5.56 2.83
CA PRO A 24 -15.45 5.41 4.26
C PRO A 24 -14.18 5.12 5.08
N ASP A 25 -14.00 5.86 6.17
CA ASP A 25 -12.79 5.78 6.99
C ASP A 25 -12.49 4.36 7.47
N HIS A 26 -13.51 3.59 7.84
CA HIS A 26 -13.29 2.24 8.38
C HIS A 26 -12.71 1.28 7.35
N VAL A 27 -12.96 1.51 6.06
CA VAL A 27 -12.38 0.70 4.99
C VAL A 27 -10.98 1.23 4.64
N VAL A 28 -10.80 2.55 4.61
CA VAL A 28 -9.47 3.14 4.39
C VAL A 28 -8.51 2.71 5.50
N ASP A 29 -8.97 2.58 6.74
CA ASP A 29 -8.18 2.07 7.85
C ASP A 29 -7.60 0.69 7.56
N LYS A 30 -8.38 -0.19 6.92
CA LYS A 30 -7.90 -1.52 6.54
C LYS A 30 -6.80 -1.44 5.48
N GLY A 31 -6.94 -0.52 4.54
CA GLY A 31 -5.90 -0.29 3.53
C GLY A 31 -4.61 0.23 4.16
N ARG A 32 -4.73 1.14 5.11
CA ARG A 32 -3.59 1.64 5.86
C ARG A 32 -2.88 0.51 6.60
N GLU A 33 -3.63 -0.38 7.21
CA GLU A 33 -3.06 -1.54 7.91
C GLU A 33 -2.32 -2.48 6.96
N ILE A 34 -2.83 -2.68 5.74
CA ILE A 34 -2.14 -3.48 4.73
C ILE A 34 -0.75 -2.89 4.46
N LEU A 35 -0.67 -1.59 4.27
CA LEU A 35 0.60 -0.90 3.99
C LEU A 35 1.55 -0.94 5.18
N LEU A 36 1.02 -0.79 6.39
CA LEU A 36 1.86 -0.89 7.60
C LEU A 36 2.41 -2.31 7.79
N ARG A 37 1.59 -3.34 7.53
CA ARG A 37 2.06 -4.72 7.60
C ARG A 37 3.10 -5.00 6.51
N LEU A 38 2.95 -4.41 5.33
CA LEU A 38 3.98 -4.51 4.29
C LEU A 38 5.30 -3.96 4.80
N CYS A 39 5.29 -2.79 5.43
CA CYS A 39 6.51 -2.20 5.99
C CYS A 39 7.14 -3.09 7.05
N GLU A 40 6.33 -3.66 7.94
CA GLU A 40 6.81 -4.59 8.96
C GLU A 40 7.49 -5.81 8.32
N ARG A 41 6.90 -6.32 7.24
CA ARG A 41 7.47 -7.48 6.52
C ARG A 41 8.77 -7.12 5.82
N VAL A 42 8.85 -5.94 5.22
CA VAL A 42 10.10 -5.47 4.59
C VAL A 42 11.21 -5.39 5.65
N GLU A 43 10.91 -4.88 6.83
CA GLU A 43 11.89 -4.78 7.90
C GLU A 43 12.29 -6.16 8.44
N SER A 44 11.35 -7.08 8.50
CA SER A 44 11.58 -8.44 9.00
C SER A 44 12.33 -9.31 8.00
N VAL A 45 11.91 -9.28 6.74
CA VAL A 45 12.46 -10.14 5.67
C VAL A 45 13.77 -9.59 5.11
N ARG A 46 13.90 -8.26 5.05
CA ARG A 46 15.06 -7.57 4.47
C ARG A 46 15.33 -8.05 3.04
N PRO A 47 14.42 -7.78 2.09
CA PRO A 47 14.58 -8.27 0.72
C PRO A 47 15.91 -7.78 0.14
N ALA A 48 16.65 -8.71 -0.48
CA ALA A 48 17.99 -8.44 -0.97
C ALA A 48 18.00 -7.77 -2.36
N ASP A 49 16.91 -7.87 -3.09
CA ASP A 49 16.79 -7.35 -4.45
C ASP A 49 15.34 -7.01 -4.78
N LEU A 50 15.13 -6.48 -6.00
CA LEU A 50 13.78 -6.10 -6.45
C LEU A 50 12.84 -7.31 -6.55
N THR A 51 13.34 -8.46 -6.97
CA THR A 51 12.50 -9.65 -7.08
C THR A 51 11.90 -10.02 -5.72
N ALA A 52 12.71 -9.99 -4.67
CA ALA A 52 12.25 -10.27 -3.31
C ALA A 52 11.30 -9.19 -2.79
N LEU A 53 11.56 -7.93 -3.12
CA LEU A 53 10.67 -6.84 -2.76
C LEU A 53 9.32 -7.00 -3.44
N TYR A 54 9.30 -7.27 -4.75
CA TYR A 54 8.06 -7.43 -5.50
C TYR A 54 7.21 -8.57 -4.97
N ALA A 55 7.81 -9.64 -4.48
CA ALA A 55 7.04 -10.71 -3.85
C ALA A 55 6.23 -10.20 -2.66
N LEU A 56 6.82 -9.31 -1.85
CA LEU A 56 6.13 -8.71 -0.71
C LEU A 56 5.06 -7.71 -1.14
N THR A 57 5.36 -6.85 -2.13
CA THR A 57 4.40 -5.85 -2.60
C THR A 57 3.23 -6.51 -3.32
N HIS A 58 3.47 -7.60 -4.06
CA HIS A 58 2.39 -8.33 -4.72
C HIS A 58 1.44 -8.96 -3.72
N ALA A 59 1.95 -9.51 -2.61
CA ALA A 59 1.10 -10.05 -1.56
C ALA A 59 0.21 -8.95 -0.96
N ALA A 60 0.77 -7.77 -0.71
CA ALA A 60 0.00 -6.64 -0.20
C ALA A 60 -1.02 -6.14 -1.22
N THR A 61 -0.64 -6.12 -2.51
CA THR A 61 -1.55 -5.74 -3.59
C THR A 61 -2.76 -6.67 -3.64
N GLU A 62 -2.53 -7.97 -3.46
CA GLU A 62 -3.61 -8.96 -3.44
C GLU A 62 -4.54 -8.77 -2.24
N GLU A 63 -4.03 -8.27 -1.12
CA GLU A 63 -4.89 -7.89 0.01
C GLU A 63 -5.79 -6.71 -0.37
N PHE A 64 -5.29 -5.76 -1.16
CA PHE A 64 -6.11 -4.67 -1.69
C PHE A 64 -7.17 -5.19 -2.67
N ASN A 65 -6.85 -6.25 -3.44
CA ASN A 65 -7.86 -6.87 -4.32
C ASN A 65 -9.06 -7.35 -3.49
N LEU A 66 -8.80 -7.96 -2.33
CA LEU A 66 -9.87 -8.39 -1.43
C LEU A 66 -10.59 -7.19 -0.81
N LEU A 67 -9.87 -6.13 -0.51
CA LEU A 67 -10.44 -4.93 0.10
C LEU A 67 -11.36 -4.19 -0.86
N GLU A 68 -11.16 -4.32 -2.16
CA GLU A 68 -12.00 -3.68 -3.17
C GLU A 68 -13.48 -4.03 -2.95
N ALA A 69 -13.77 -5.28 -2.63
CA ALA A 69 -15.14 -5.71 -2.37
C ALA A 69 -15.76 -4.98 -1.17
N GLU A 70 -14.95 -4.65 -0.18
CA GLU A 70 -15.43 -3.90 0.99
C GLU A 70 -15.71 -2.43 0.65
N PHE A 71 -14.90 -1.83 -0.22
CA PHE A 71 -15.20 -0.49 -0.72
C PHE A 71 -16.53 -0.49 -1.47
N GLU A 72 -16.75 -1.45 -2.36
CA GLU A 72 -17.98 -1.56 -3.13
C GLU A 72 -19.18 -1.77 -2.22
N ALA A 73 -19.07 -2.64 -1.21
CA ALA A 73 -20.13 -2.88 -0.26
C ALA A 73 -20.51 -1.64 0.56
N ALA A 74 -19.53 -0.73 0.73
CA ALA A 74 -19.73 0.53 1.46
C ALA A 74 -20.11 1.70 0.54
N GLY A 75 -20.35 1.42 -0.75
CA GLY A 75 -20.80 2.44 -1.70
C GLY A 75 -19.70 3.22 -2.39
N SER A 76 -18.45 2.75 -2.34
CA SER A 76 -17.35 3.38 -3.05
C SER A 76 -16.60 2.36 -3.91
N GLU A 77 -15.53 2.78 -4.56
CA GLU A 77 -14.77 1.92 -5.47
C GLU A 77 -13.31 2.35 -5.49
N ILE A 78 -12.40 1.40 -5.79
CA ILE A 78 -11.02 1.75 -6.09
C ILE A 78 -10.95 2.11 -7.57
N GLU A 79 -11.12 3.39 -7.87
CA GLU A 79 -11.01 3.94 -9.22
C GLU A 79 -9.73 4.77 -9.33
N THR A 80 -9.64 5.62 -10.35
CA THR A 80 -8.43 6.38 -10.68
C THR A 80 -7.80 7.08 -9.47
N VAL A 81 -8.57 7.83 -8.70
CA VAL A 81 -8.06 8.59 -7.56
C VAL A 81 -7.48 7.68 -6.49
N ALA A 82 -8.24 6.65 -6.10
CA ALA A 82 -7.78 5.72 -5.08
C ALA A 82 -6.60 4.89 -5.58
N ARG A 83 -6.63 4.46 -6.84
CA ARG A 83 -5.54 3.70 -7.44
C ARG A 83 -4.23 4.48 -7.42
N GLU A 84 -4.28 5.76 -7.79
CA GLU A 84 -3.10 6.61 -7.78
C GLU A 84 -2.57 6.81 -6.37
N GLU A 85 -3.44 7.06 -5.41
CA GLU A 85 -3.06 7.26 -4.01
C GLU A 85 -2.41 6.00 -3.42
N ILE A 86 -3.02 4.84 -3.66
CA ILE A 86 -2.48 3.55 -3.20
C ILE A 86 -1.14 3.27 -3.88
N GLY A 87 -1.07 3.49 -5.20
CA GLY A 87 0.16 3.28 -5.96
C GLY A 87 1.31 4.18 -5.50
N GLU A 88 1.02 5.43 -5.19
CA GLU A 88 2.01 6.36 -4.66
C GLU A 88 2.53 5.90 -3.31
N ASP A 89 1.67 5.34 -2.45
CA ASP A 89 2.10 4.85 -1.16
C ASP A 89 2.94 3.57 -1.28
N PHE A 90 2.65 2.70 -2.23
CA PHE A 90 3.55 1.57 -2.53
C PHE A 90 4.93 2.07 -2.97
N TRP A 91 4.96 3.09 -3.83
CA TRP A 91 6.22 3.71 -4.24
C TRP A 91 6.96 4.32 -3.05
N PHE A 92 6.22 5.00 -2.17
CA PHE A 92 6.81 5.57 -0.96
C PHE A 92 7.48 4.49 -0.11
N VAL A 93 6.82 3.34 0.08
CA VAL A 93 7.38 2.22 0.85
C VAL A 93 8.68 1.75 0.21
N ALA A 94 8.68 1.50 -1.11
CA ALA A 94 9.88 1.06 -1.81
C ALA A 94 11.03 2.05 -1.61
N SER A 95 10.74 3.35 -1.80
CA SER A 95 11.74 4.42 -1.66
C SER A 95 12.25 4.54 -0.23
N ALA A 96 11.37 4.42 0.76
CA ALA A 96 11.73 4.55 2.18
C ALA A 96 12.70 3.45 2.63
N TYR A 97 12.64 2.30 1.97
CA TYR A 97 13.54 1.18 2.27
C TYR A 97 14.69 1.05 1.26
N GLY A 98 14.93 2.11 0.47
CA GLY A 98 16.11 2.19 -0.38
C GLY A 98 15.97 1.61 -1.79
N PHE A 99 14.77 1.20 -2.19
CA PHE A 99 14.52 0.64 -3.52
C PHE A 99 14.05 1.72 -4.49
N THR A 100 14.91 2.71 -4.73
CA THR A 100 14.56 3.85 -5.58
C THR A 100 14.53 3.53 -7.06
N ASP A 101 14.98 2.34 -7.45
CA ASP A 101 14.93 1.84 -8.82
C ASP A 101 13.74 0.90 -9.07
N ALA A 102 12.85 0.73 -8.09
CA ALA A 102 11.65 -0.08 -8.27
C ALA A 102 10.73 0.54 -9.31
N ASP A 103 10.10 -0.31 -10.12
CA ASP A 103 9.10 0.13 -11.10
C ASP A 103 7.75 0.28 -10.39
N PRO A 104 7.17 1.50 -10.34
CA PRO A 104 5.87 1.70 -9.68
C PRO A 104 4.77 0.78 -10.21
N GLU A 105 4.76 0.49 -11.50
CA GLU A 105 3.76 -0.40 -12.08
C GLU A 105 3.97 -1.85 -11.65
N GLU A 106 5.23 -2.27 -11.52
CA GLU A 106 5.52 -3.63 -11.09
C GLU A 106 5.18 -3.86 -9.62
N LEU A 107 5.31 -2.83 -8.78
CA LEU A 107 4.96 -2.94 -7.36
C LEU A 107 3.52 -3.40 -7.17
N ILE A 108 2.62 -2.97 -8.04
CA ILE A 108 1.18 -3.28 -7.96
C ILE A 108 0.69 -4.08 -9.16
N ALA A 109 1.60 -4.86 -9.78
CA ALA A 109 1.28 -5.57 -11.03
C ALA A 109 0.16 -6.61 -10.87
N THR A 110 -0.05 -7.14 -9.67
CA THR A 110 -1.08 -8.14 -9.43
C THR A 110 -2.47 -7.54 -9.12
N ARG A 111 -2.59 -6.21 -9.20
CA ARG A 111 -3.87 -5.55 -8.88
C ARG A 111 -4.97 -5.93 -9.86
N GLU A 112 -6.19 -5.97 -9.32
CA GLU A 112 -7.42 -6.19 -10.09
C GLU A 112 -8.30 -4.92 -10.16
N TRP A 113 -7.82 -3.87 -9.56
CA TRP A 113 -8.50 -2.57 -9.48
C TRP A 113 -7.85 -1.49 -10.34
#